data_31e6340a315309f0b0f1f61619e2fbc2
#
_entry.id   31e6340a315309f0b0f1f61619e2fbc2
#
_cell.length_a   1.000
_cell.length_b   1.000
_cell.length_c   1.000
_cell.angle_alpha   90.00
_cell.angle_beta   90.00
_cell.angle_gamma   90.00
#
_symmetry.space_group_name_H-M   'P 1'
#
loop_
_entity.id
_entity.type
_entity.pdbx_description
1 polymer ?
#
loop_
_entity_poly.entity_id
_entity_poly.type
_entity_poly.pdbx_seq_one_letter_code
_entity_poly.pdbx_strand_id
1 'polypeptide(L)'
;MDTWNRAAQIGMIVTGIVAGLAALNAAEGIFAPLTLALVVGIVLSPISDFWENRGFPPALGALSSLFLTLTVFGLLILMIQPVAAELMAAAPKVWADMQGTVNLIKGFLRGLAKVSEGMSSAVGTDANAAPAAPAPGGVAMPGISDALMIAPTVLGQIMVFAGGLFFFLLTRNEIYTWIASLVTGRGRRVKTGRRLRDAERVVSRYFVTIALVNGGLGLATGIALQILGLPGAMFWGVVAGVMNFIVYLGPAMVAVGLLFAGIAAFDGLHALLPALIFVGLNGLEGQFVTPAFLARQLSVNPLLIFVALLLGIWLWGALGGFVAIPLMVWVLVFADMLEPVSETPPVAQAA
;
A
#
# COMPACT_ATOMS: atom_id res chain seq x y z
N MET A 1 36.76 -27.15 -16.19
CA MET A 1 36.54 -27.07 -14.73
C MET A 1 35.71 -25.85 -14.29
N ASP A 2 35.48 -24.86 -15.16
CA ASP A 2 34.85 -23.59 -14.75
C ASP A 2 33.30 -23.56 -14.72
N THR A 3 32.65 -24.43 -15.49
CA THR A 3 31.17 -24.49 -15.56
C THR A 3 30.57 -25.08 -14.30
N TRP A 4 31.17 -26.12 -13.71
CA TRP A 4 30.72 -26.72 -12.44
C TRP A 4 30.87 -25.77 -11.25
N ASN A 5 31.95 -24.99 -11.17
CA ASN A 5 32.18 -24.02 -10.13
C ASN A 5 31.18 -22.85 -10.25
N ARG A 6 30.85 -22.40 -11.47
CA ARG A 6 29.82 -21.38 -11.71
C ARG A 6 28.42 -21.89 -11.32
N ALA A 7 28.07 -23.12 -11.71
CA ALA A 7 26.79 -23.73 -11.34
C ALA A 7 26.66 -23.87 -9.80
N ALA A 8 27.72 -24.31 -9.11
CA ALA A 8 27.73 -24.39 -7.65
C ALA A 8 27.61 -23.01 -6.98
N GLN A 9 28.31 -22.00 -7.49
CA GLN A 9 28.19 -20.62 -6.99
C GLN A 9 26.79 -20.05 -7.17
N ILE A 10 26.18 -20.24 -8.35
CA ILE A 10 24.79 -19.82 -8.61
C ILE A 10 23.83 -20.57 -7.69
N GLY A 11 24.01 -21.88 -7.51
CA GLY A 11 23.21 -22.67 -6.58
C GLY A 11 23.28 -22.18 -5.15
N MET A 12 24.49 -21.85 -4.64
CA MET A 12 24.68 -21.28 -3.30
C MET A 12 24.01 -19.91 -3.15
N ILE A 13 24.12 -19.05 -4.18
CA ILE A 13 23.48 -17.72 -4.15
C ILE A 13 21.95 -17.87 -4.13
N VAL A 14 21.40 -18.69 -5.00
CA VAL A 14 19.95 -18.94 -5.06
C VAL A 14 19.44 -19.53 -3.74
N THR A 15 20.13 -20.54 -3.20
CA THR A 15 19.78 -21.14 -1.90
C THR A 15 19.88 -20.11 -0.77
N GLY A 16 20.90 -19.26 -0.77
CA GLY A 16 21.06 -18.18 0.21
C GLY A 16 19.93 -17.15 0.13
N ILE A 17 19.50 -16.77 -1.09
CA ILE A 17 18.38 -15.84 -1.29
C ILE A 17 17.07 -16.49 -0.79
N VAL A 18 16.78 -17.73 -1.20
CA VAL A 18 15.56 -18.42 -0.78
C VAL A 18 15.52 -18.61 0.74
N ALA A 19 16.63 -19.05 1.34
CA ALA A 19 16.72 -19.19 2.80
C ALA A 19 16.56 -17.85 3.51
N GLY A 20 17.14 -16.77 2.99
CA GLY A 20 16.98 -15.42 3.51
C GLY A 20 15.54 -14.93 3.45
N LEU A 21 14.85 -15.12 2.31
CA LEU A 21 13.43 -14.77 2.16
C LEU A 21 12.54 -15.61 3.09
N ALA A 22 12.82 -16.91 3.23
CA ALA A 22 12.09 -17.76 4.16
C ALA A 22 12.28 -17.33 5.63
N ALA A 23 13.49 -16.94 6.01
CA ALA A 23 13.78 -16.41 7.36
C ALA A 23 13.07 -15.07 7.61
N LEU A 24 13.04 -14.17 6.63
CA LEU A 24 12.33 -12.89 6.71
C LEU A 24 10.81 -13.10 6.83
N ASN A 25 10.25 -14.08 6.14
CA ASN A 25 8.85 -14.44 6.25
C ASN A 25 8.56 -15.09 7.62
N ALA A 26 9.38 -16.04 8.06
CA ALA A 26 9.20 -16.71 9.36
C ALA A 26 9.27 -15.75 10.57
N ALA A 27 10.06 -14.67 10.44
CA ALA A 27 10.21 -13.66 11.48
C ALA A 27 9.46 -12.34 11.14
N GLU A 28 8.31 -12.44 10.44
CA GLU A 28 7.50 -11.30 9.99
C GLU A 28 7.13 -10.37 11.14
N GLY A 29 6.81 -10.90 12.32
CA GLY A 29 6.42 -10.14 13.51
C GLY A 29 7.47 -9.11 13.97
N ILE A 30 8.73 -9.28 13.56
CA ILE A 30 9.83 -8.35 13.86
C ILE A 30 10.25 -7.58 12.62
N PHE A 31 10.48 -8.28 11.50
CA PHE A 31 11.03 -7.64 10.30
C PHE A 31 10.05 -6.73 9.58
N ALA A 32 8.75 -7.07 9.55
CA ALA A 32 7.76 -6.22 8.90
C ALA A 32 7.62 -4.84 9.59
N PRO A 33 7.37 -4.74 10.92
CA PRO A 33 7.31 -3.45 11.60
C PRO A 33 8.65 -2.71 11.60
N LEU A 34 9.79 -3.41 11.67
CA LEU A 34 11.10 -2.78 11.60
C LEU A 34 11.38 -2.17 10.22
N THR A 35 11.02 -2.88 9.16
CA THR A 35 11.14 -2.39 7.78
C THR A 35 10.21 -1.22 7.52
N LEU A 36 8.98 -1.28 8.03
CA LEU A 36 8.05 -0.15 7.98
C LEU A 36 8.63 1.06 8.72
N ALA A 37 9.23 0.85 9.90
CA ALA A 37 9.89 1.91 10.67
C ALA A 37 11.03 2.57 9.89
N LEU A 38 11.85 1.78 9.18
CA LEU A 38 12.92 2.28 8.33
C LEU A 38 12.37 3.11 7.17
N VAL A 39 11.35 2.61 6.47
CA VAL A 39 10.70 3.32 5.35
C VAL A 39 10.07 4.63 5.82
N VAL A 40 9.27 4.59 6.89
CA VAL A 40 8.67 5.79 7.48
C VAL A 40 9.74 6.75 7.97
N GLY A 41 10.83 6.26 8.56
CA GLY A 41 11.97 7.07 8.99
C GLY A 41 12.65 7.78 7.82
N ILE A 42 12.84 7.11 6.68
CA ILE A 42 13.37 7.73 5.45
C ILE A 42 12.41 8.82 4.95
N VAL A 43 11.11 8.55 4.93
CA VAL A 43 10.09 9.52 4.49
C VAL A 43 10.05 10.75 5.40
N LEU A 44 10.19 10.55 6.72
CA LEU A 44 10.15 11.61 7.73
C LEU A 44 11.52 12.23 8.01
N SER A 45 12.59 11.80 7.33
CA SER A 45 13.93 12.35 7.51
C SER A 45 14.01 13.89 7.35
N PRO A 46 13.22 14.56 6.48
CA PRO A 46 13.23 16.03 6.42
C PRO A 46 12.79 16.72 7.71
N ILE A 47 11.94 16.07 8.51
CA ILE A 47 11.52 16.61 9.81
C ILE A 47 12.71 16.60 10.79
N SER A 48 13.46 15.49 10.78
CA SER A 48 14.67 15.38 11.60
C SER A 48 15.73 16.39 11.15
N ASP A 49 15.96 16.50 9.82
CA ASP A 49 16.88 17.50 9.25
C ASP A 49 16.49 18.94 9.59
N PHE A 50 15.20 19.24 9.63
CA PHE A 50 14.70 20.58 10.00
C PHE A 50 15.11 20.97 11.43
N TRP A 51 15.05 20.03 12.39
CA TRP A 51 15.47 20.28 13.77
C TRP A 51 16.99 20.35 13.89
N GLU A 52 17.71 19.41 13.24
CA GLU A 52 19.17 19.38 13.25
C GLU A 52 19.77 20.66 12.64
N ASN A 53 19.20 21.17 11.51
CA ASN A 53 19.65 22.41 10.88
C ASN A 53 19.43 23.67 11.72
N ARG A 54 18.55 23.58 12.74
CA ARG A 54 18.34 24.65 13.73
C ARG A 54 19.21 24.51 14.99
N GLY A 55 20.13 23.53 15.02
CA GLY A 55 21.03 23.30 16.14
C GLY A 55 20.42 22.49 17.29
N PHE A 56 19.24 21.88 17.09
CA PHE A 56 18.64 21.02 18.09
C PHE A 56 19.24 19.59 18.02
N PRO A 57 19.28 18.86 19.15
CA PRO A 57 19.78 17.50 19.17
C PRO A 57 18.95 16.56 18.30
N PRO A 58 19.56 15.55 17.63
CA PRO A 58 18.86 14.60 16.77
C PRO A 58 17.70 13.88 17.44
N ALA A 59 17.74 13.73 18.76
CA ALA A 59 16.67 13.13 19.54
C ALA A 59 15.34 13.89 19.43
N LEU A 60 15.35 15.23 19.30
CA LEU A 60 14.12 16.00 19.12
C LEU A 60 13.49 15.75 17.74
N GLY A 61 14.31 15.62 16.71
CA GLY A 61 13.85 15.24 15.36
C GLY A 61 13.24 13.84 15.35
N ALA A 62 13.88 12.88 16.00
CA ALA A 62 13.37 11.52 16.15
C ALA A 62 12.05 11.45 16.94
N LEU A 63 11.98 12.16 18.09
CA LEU A 63 10.77 12.20 18.92
C LEU A 63 9.60 12.90 18.22
N SER A 64 9.84 14.02 17.54
CA SER A 64 8.78 14.73 16.79
C SER A 64 8.23 13.90 15.65
N SER A 65 9.09 13.19 14.92
CA SER A 65 8.68 12.27 13.85
C SER A 65 7.90 11.06 14.39
N LEU A 66 8.35 10.49 15.51
CA LEU A 66 7.65 9.39 16.20
C LEU A 66 6.27 9.86 16.69
N PHE A 67 6.21 11.00 17.37
CA PHE A 67 4.95 11.56 17.85
C PHE A 67 3.97 11.84 16.73
N LEU A 68 4.43 12.46 15.64
CA LEU A 68 3.62 12.70 14.44
C LEU A 68 3.06 11.38 13.89
N THR A 69 3.92 10.37 13.75
CA THR A 69 3.51 9.07 13.21
C THR A 69 2.46 8.40 14.09
N LEU A 70 2.71 8.33 15.41
CA LEU A 70 1.77 7.73 16.36
C LEU A 70 0.45 8.50 16.42
N THR A 71 0.49 9.84 16.29
CA THR A 71 -0.71 10.68 16.22
C THR A 71 -1.51 10.35 14.96
N VAL A 72 -0.87 10.28 13.80
CA VAL A 72 -1.53 9.93 12.53
C VAL A 72 -2.15 8.55 12.62
N PHE A 73 -1.42 7.54 13.08
CA PHE A 73 -1.98 6.18 13.27
C PHE A 73 -3.12 6.14 14.28
N GLY A 74 -2.99 6.84 15.40
CA GLY A 74 -4.06 6.95 16.39
C GLY A 74 -5.33 7.58 15.83
N LEU A 75 -5.20 8.67 15.07
CA LEU A 75 -6.33 9.31 14.39
C LEU A 75 -6.97 8.38 13.35
N LEU A 76 -6.16 7.65 12.58
CA LEU A 76 -6.67 6.67 11.62
C LEU A 76 -7.49 5.57 12.32
N ILE A 77 -6.99 5.03 13.42
CA ILE A 77 -7.71 4.00 14.20
C ILE A 77 -9.03 4.56 14.74
N LEU A 78 -9.02 5.78 15.31
CA LEU A 78 -10.23 6.43 15.80
C LEU A 78 -11.26 6.69 14.69
N MET A 79 -10.82 6.98 13.47
CA MET A 79 -11.72 7.16 12.32
C MET A 79 -12.26 5.84 11.77
N ILE A 80 -11.51 4.76 11.86
CA ILE A 80 -11.93 3.43 11.39
C ILE A 80 -13.06 2.87 12.25
N GLN A 81 -12.99 3.06 13.57
CA GLN A 81 -13.91 2.42 14.51
C GLN A 81 -15.40 2.67 14.22
N PRO A 82 -15.92 3.90 14.05
CA PRO A 82 -17.33 4.14 13.80
C PRO A 82 -17.79 3.55 12.45
N VAL A 83 -16.96 3.65 11.43
CA VAL A 83 -17.33 3.18 10.08
C VAL A 83 -17.30 1.66 9.99
N ALA A 84 -16.35 1.01 10.66
CA ALA A 84 -16.34 -0.44 10.76
C ALA A 84 -17.62 -0.94 11.44
N ALA A 85 -18.09 -0.26 12.49
CA ALA A 85 -19.34 -0.60 13.16
C ALA A 85 -20.57 -0.40 12.23
N GLU A 86 -20.63 0.70 11.47
CA GLU A 86 -21.70 0.95 10.49
C GLU A 86 -21.70 -0.07 9.35
N LEU A 87 -20.54 -0.40 8.79
CA LEU A 87 -20.41 -1.41 7.74
C LEU A 87 -20.80 -2.80 8.23
N MET A 88 -20.41 -3.17 9.46
CA MET A 88 -20.83 -4.44 10.08
C MET A 88 -22.33 -4.49 10.30
N ALA A 89 -22.93 -3.38 10.75
CA ALA A 89 -24.39 -3.30 10.92
C ALA A 89 -25.13 -3.36 9.58
N ALA A 90 -24.55 -2.80 8.51
CA ALA A 90 -25.12 -2.83 7.17
C ALA A 90 -24.85 -4.16 6.43
N ALA A 91 -23.90 -4.96 6.84
CA ALA A 91 -23.51 -6.20 6.16
C ALA A 91 -24.66 -7.17 5.88
N PRO A 92 -25.63 -7.42 6.79
CA PRO A 92 -26.78 -8.28 6.50
C PRO A 92 -27.67 -7.71 5.38
N LYS A 93 -27.90 -6.39 5.37
CA LYS A 93 -28.68 -5.72 4.31
C LYS A 93 -27.98 -5.84 2.97
N VAL A 94 -26.69 -5.49 2.91
CA VAL A 94 -25.86 -5.59 1.70
C VAL A 94 -25.88 -7.01 1.14
N TRP A 95 -25.81 -8.02 2.02
CA TRP A 95 -25.86 -9.43 1.61
C TRP A 95 -27.24 -9.80 1.02
N ALA A 96 -28.32 -9.35 1.65
CA ALA A 96 -29.69 -9.59 1.16
C ALA A 96 -29.93 -8.91 -0.19
N ASP A 97 -29.50 -7.66 -0.37
CA ASP A 97 -29.65 -6.88 -1.60
C ASP A 97 -28.79 -7.45 -2.73
N MET A 98 -27.59 -7.95 -2.42
CA MET A 98 -26.73 -8.65 -3.35
C MET A 98 -27.36 -9.97 -3.83
N GLN A 99 -27.94 -10.75 -2.92
CA GLN A 99 -28.68 -11.95 -3.29
C GLN A 99 -29.89 -11.62 -4.16
N GLY A 100 -30.60 -10.55 -3.86
CA GLY A 100 -31.71 -10.02 -4.69
C GLY A 100 -31.25 -9.70 -6.11
N THR A 101 -30.15 -8.96 -6.24
CA THR A 101 -29.54 -8.58 -7.54
C THR A 101 -29.07 -9.80 -8.33
N VAL A 102 -28.39 -10.74 -7.66
CA VAL A 102 -27.94 -12.00 -8.28
C VAL A 102 -29.14 -12.84 -8.75
N ASN A 103 -30.22 -12.86 -7.97
CA ASN A 103 -31.45 -13.59 -8.34
C ASN A 103 -32.17 -12.90 -9.52
N LEU A 104 -32.18 -11.58 -9.61
CA LEU A 104 -32.67 -10.83 -10.77
C LEU A 104 -31.87 -11.14 -12.04
N ILE A 105 -30.52 -11.13 -11.93
CA ILE A 105 -29.64 -11.50 -13.05
C ILE A 105 -29.87 -12.96 -13.48
N LYS A 106 -29.96 -13.88 -12.52
CA LYS A 106 -30.26 -15.29 -12.78
C LYS A 106 -31.68 -15.44 -13.42
N GLY A 107 -32.65 -14.65 -12.95
CA GLY A 107 -34.00 -14.60 -13.52
C GLY A 107 -33.97 -14.09 -14.95
N PHE A 108 -33.23 -13.03 -15.23
CA PHE A 108 -33.05 -12.48 -16.57
C PHE A 108 -32.35 -13.45 -17.53
N LEU A 109 -31.26 -14.10 -17.04
CA LEU A 109 -30.55 -15.14 -17.80
C LEU A 109 -31.43 -16.37 -18.07
N ARG A 110 -32.24 -16.80 -17.10
CA ARG A 110 -33.23 -17.87 -17.29
C ARG A 110 -34.34 -17.45 -18.27
N GLY A 111 -34.74 -16.20 -18.23
CA GLY A 111 -35.70 -15.63 -19.22
C GLY A 111 -35.12 -15.68 -20.64
N LEU A 112 -33.84 -15.28 -20.80
CA LEU A 112 -33.14 -15.39 -22.09
C LEU A 112 -32.95 -16.86 -22.52
N ALA A 113 -32.61 -17.74 -21.58
CA ALA A 113 -32.49 -19.19 -21.85
C ALA A 113 -33.86 -19.78 -22.29
N LYS A 114 -34.98 -19.42 -21.64
CA LYS A 114 -36.29 -19.85 -22.04
C LYS A 114 -36.71 -19.32 -23.42
N VAL A 115 -36.31 -18.10 -23.80
CA VAL A 115 -36.50 -17.58 -25.17
C VAL A 115 -35.63 -18.37 -26.15
N SER A 116 -34.42 -18.76 -25.77
CA SER A 116 -33.54 -19.64 -26.55
C SER A 116 -34.08 -21.08 -26.63
N GLU A 117 -34.62 -21.62 -25.53
CA GLU A 117 -35.25 -22.96 -25.48
C GLU A 117 -36.58 -22.99 -26.24
N GLY A 118 -37.33 -21.93 -26.23
CA GLY A 118 -38.52 -21.79 -27.10
C GLY A 118 -38.20 -21.87 -28.60
N MET A 119 -36.95 -21.57 -28.98
CA MET A 119 -36.43 -21.75 -30.35
C MET A 119 -35.71 -23.11 -30.54
N SER A 120 -35.33 -23.79 -29.47
CA SER A 120 -34.64 -25.11 -29.52
C SER A 120 -35.49 -26.28 -29.04
N SER A 121 -36.70 -26.08 -28.56
CA SER A 121 -37.64 -27.17 -28.20
C SER A 121 -38.17 -27.96 -29.38
N ALA A 122 -37.55 -27.81 -30.57
CA ALA A 122 -37.67 -28.76 -31.67
C ALA A 122 -36.68 -29.94 -31.62
N VAL A 123 -35.74 -29.93 -30.67
CA VAL A 123 -34.75 -31.03 -30.45
C VAL A 123 -34.59 -31.28 -28.96
N GLY A 124 -35.23 -32.37 -28.49
CA GLY A 124 -35.19 -32.74 -27.07
C GLY A 124 -33.79 -33.14 -26.58
N THR A 125 -33.50 -32.70 -25.37
CA THR A 125 -32.68 -33.43 -24.39
C THR A 125 -32.85 -32.82 -23.03
N ASP A 126 -33.23 -33.64 -22.04
CA ASP A 126 -33.30 -33.32 -20.61
C ASP A 126 -31.94 -33.01 -20.03
N ALA A 127 -31.78 -31.95 -19.29
CA ALA A 127 -30.59 -31.68 -18.50
C ALA A 127 -30.95 -31.27 -17.05
N ASN A 128 -30.52 -32.11 -16.15
CA ASN A 128 -30.63 -32.14 -14.71
C ASN A 128 -30.36 -30.79 -13.98
N ALA A 129 -31.14 -30.56 -12.94
CA ALA A 129 -30.98 -29.51 -11.96
C ALA A 129 -29.67 -29.69 -11.16
N ALA A 130 -28.86 -28.65 -11.10
CA ALA A 130 -27.70 -28.59 -10.23
C ALA A 130 -28.10 -28.30 -8.77
N PRO A 131 -27.44 -28.89 -7.77
CA PRO A 131 -27.75 -28.68 -6.35
C PRO A 131 -27.47 -27.27 -5.88
N ALA A 132 -28.33 -26.74 -5.01
CA ALA A 132 -28.13 -25.47 -4.32
C ALA A 132 -26.86 -25.51 -3.47
N ALA A 133 -25.99 -24.53 -3.63
CA ALA A 133 -24.81 -24.35 -2.79
C ALA A 133 -25.22 -24.02 -1.33
N PRO A 134 -24.53 -24.55 -0.32
CA PRO A 134 -24.85 -24.25 1.09
C PRO A 134 -24.64 -22.76 1.37
N ALA A 135 -25.55 -22.19 2.18
CA ALA A 135 -25.44 -20.83 2.68
C ALA A 135 -24.11 -20.65 3.42
N PRO A 136 -23.34 -19.59 3.16
CA PRO A 136 -22.14 -19.32 3.95
C PRO A 136 -22.55 -19.07 5.38
N GLY A 137 -21.99 -19.85 6.29
CA GLY A 137 -22.13 -19.66 7.72
C GLY A 137 -21.82 -18.22 8.09
N GLY A 138 -22.64 -17.63 8.97
CA GLY A 138 -22.46 -16.26 9.41
C GLY A 138 -21.01 -16.01 9.84
N VAL A 139 -20.44 -14.93 9.36
CA VAL A 139 -19.11 -14.46 9.79
C VAL A 139 -19.23 -14.20 11.29
N ALA A 140 -18.66 -15.08 12.11
CA ALA A 140 -18.61 -14.88 13.55
C ALA A 140 -17.83 -13.59 13.81
N MET A 141 -18.48 -12.60 14.43
CA MET A 141 -17.80 -11.38 14.86
C MET A 141 -16.68 -11.75 15.83
N PRO A 142 -15.45 -11.23 15.62
CA PRO A 142 -14.40 -11.40 16.61
C PRO A 142 -14.89 -10.86 17.95
N GLY A 143 -14.94 -11.74 18.94
CA GLY A 143 -15.35 -11.37 20.30
C GLY A 143 -14.29 -10.51 20.99
N ILE A 144 -14.66 -9.87 22.10
CA ILE A 144 -13.71 -9.15 22.97
C ILE A 144 -12.54 -10.07 23.38
N SER A 145 -12.82 -11.37 23.55
CA SER A 145 -11.81 -12.41 23.81
C SER A 145 -10.77 -12.53 22.69
N ASP A 146 -11.20 -12.45 21.43
CA ASP A 146 -10.29 -12.57 20.27
C ASP A 146 -9.42 -11.31 20.17
N ALA A 147 -10.00 -10.13 20.42
CA ALA A 147 -9.27 -8.88 20.48
C ALA A 147 -8.21 -8.88 21.60
N LEU A 148 -8.52 -9.43 22.78
CA LEU A 148 -7.58 -9.56 23.89
C LEU A 148 -6.44 -10.55 23.59
N MET A 149 -6.68 -11.60 22.80
CA MET A 149 -5.63 -12.53 22.38
C MET A 149 -4.67 -11.92 21.34
N ILE A 150 -5.16 -11.03 20.47
CA ILE A 150 -4.35 -10.37 19.42
C ILE A 150 -3.61 -9.15 19.99
N ALA A 151 -4.14 -8.50 21.02
CA ALA A 151 -3.60 -7.26 21.58
C ALA A 151 -2.10 -7.33 21.96
N PRO A 152 -1.56 -8.38 22.62
CA PRO A 152 -0.14 -8.46 22.95
C PRO A 152 0.76 -8.49 21.71
N THR A 153 0.34 -9.20 20.67
CA THR A 153 1.10 -9.29 19.40
C THR A 153 1.14 -7.94 18.69
N VAL A 154 0.00 -7.29 18.58
CA VAL A 154 -0.11 -5.95 17.96
C VAL A 154 0.69 -4.92 18.76
N LEU A 155 0.59 -4.95 20.09
CA LEU A 155 1.36 -4.05 20.94
C LEU A 155 2.89 -4.28 20.78
N GLY A 156 3.30 -5.55 20.71
CA GLY A 156 4.70 -5.91 20.44
C GLY A 156 5.18 -5.36 19.10
N GLN A 157 4.39 -5.49 18.04
CA GLN A 157 4.72 -4.94 16.71
C GLN A 157 4.77 -3.41 16.72
N ILE A 158 3.87 -2.74 17.44
CA ILE A 158 3.89 -1.27 17.60
C ILE A 158 5.16 -0.85 18.35
N MET A 159 5.57 -1.58 19.39
CA MET A 159 6.81 -1.29 20.12
C MET A 159 8.05 -1.48 19.26
N VAL A 160 8.10 -2.54 18.45
CA VAL A 160 9.20 -2.77 17.50
C VAL A 160 9.24 -1.66 16.45
N PHE A 161 8.09 -1.27 15.90
CA PHE A 161 7.98 -0.15 14.97
C PHE A 161 8.43 1.16 15.60
N ALA A 162 7.90 1.53 16.76
CA ALA A 162 8.20 2.80 17.43
C ALA A 162 9.68 2.89 17.84
N GLY A 163 10.22 1.81 18.43
CA GLY A 163 11.64 1.72 18.77
C GLY A 163 12.52 1.77 17.53
N GLY A 164 12.18 1.00 16.49
CA GLY A 164 12.88 1.00 15.21
C GLY A 164 12.91 2.37 14.56
N LEU A 165 11.78 3.08 14.50
CA LEU A 165 11.66 4.42 13.95
C LEU A 165 12.51 5.44 14.75
N PHE A 166 12.37 5.41 16.06
CA PHE A 166 13.11 6.32 16.94
C PHE A 166 14.62 6.11 16.83
N PHE A 167 15.10 4.88 16.98
CA PHE A 167 16.52 4.58 16.91
C PHE A 167 17.09 4.77 15.51
N PHE A 168 16.36 4.42 14.46
CA PHE A 168 16.80 4.69 13.10
C PHE A 168 17.03 6.19 12.88
N LEU A 169 16.05 7.05 13.19
CA LEU A 169 16.17 8.49 13.02
C LEU A 169 17.30 9.09 13.90
N LEU A 170 17.46 8.57 15.11
CA LEU A 170 18.52 9.00 16.02
C LEU A 170 19.91 8.66 15.51
N THR A 171 20.09 7.46 14.95
CA THR A 171 21.42 6.89 14.61
C THR A 171 21.64 6.74 13.10
N ARG A 172 20.76 7.25 12.24
CA ARG A 172 20.81 7.09 10.78
C ARG A 172 22.17 7.44 10.17
N ASN A 173 22.80 8.53 10.64
CA ASN A 173 24.11 8.96 10.15
C ASN A 173 25.22 7.95 10.49
N GLU A 174 25.14 7.32 11.65
CA GLU A 174 26.07 6.27 12.09
C GLU A 174 25.84 4.97 11.31
N ILE A 175 24.56 4.61 11.09
CA ILE A 175 24.18 3.44 10.29
C ILE A 175 24.72 3.58 8.86
N TYR A 176 24.57 4.72 8.22
CA TYR A 176 25.09 4.93 6.87
C TYR A 176 26.61 4.88 6.79
N THR A 177 27.31 5.44 7.79
CA THR A 177 28.76 5.34 7.85
C THR A 177 29.23 3.91 8.13
N TRP A 178 28.52 3.16 8.95
CA TRP A 178 28.77 1.76 9.22
C TRP A 178 28.55 0.89 7.97
N ILE A 179 27.41 1.01 7.28
CA ILE A 179 27.13 0.29 6.03
C ILE A 179 28.21 0.62 4.99
N ALA A 180 28.56 1.89 4.83
CA ALA A 180 29.63 2.31 3.92
C ALA A 180 30.98 1.64 4.28
N SER A 181 31.23 1.38 5.56
CA SER A 181 32.45 0.70 6.02
C SER A 181 32.49 -0.79 5.69
N LEU A 182 31.33 -1.45 5.60
CA LEU A 182 31.19 -2.87 5.25
C LEU A 182 31.34 -3.11 3.75
N VAL A 183 30.74 -2.22 2.94
CA VAL A 183 30.62 -2.41 1.49
C VAL A 183 31.86 -1.92 0.73
N THR A 184 32.60 -0.96 1.29
CA THR A 184 33.71 -0.31 0.59
C THR A 184 35.01 -0.29 1.39
N GLY A 185 36.15 -0.49 0.70
CA GLY A 185 37.48 -0.31 1.28
C GLY A 185 37.73 1.12 1.79
N ARG A 186 38.76 1.29 2.66
CA ARG A 186 39.07 2.54 3.39
C ARG A 186 39.02 3.84 2.58
N GLY A 187 39.35 3.81 1.27
CA GLY A 187 39.38 5.02 0.43
C GLY A 187 38.03 5.49 -0.13
N ARG A 188 36.97 4.67 -0.10
CA ARG A 188 35.65 4.98 -0.69
C ARG A 188 34.52 5.21 0.30
N ARG A 189 34.75 5.05 1.61
CA ARG A 189 33.75 5.13 2.67
C ARG A 189 32.94 6.43 2.65
N VAL A 190 33.62 7.57 2.50
CA VAL A 190 32.96 8.89 2.46
C VAL A 190 32.06 9.04 1.24
N LYS A 191 32.50 8.55 0.08
CA LYS A 191 31.72 8.60 -1.15
C LYS A 191 30.47 7.73 -1.05
N THR A 192 30.58 6.51 -0.48
CA THR A 192 29.45 5.60 -0.27
C THR A 192 28.48 6.13 0.78
N GLY A 193 28.95 6.70 1.88
CA GLY A 193 28.09 7.33 2.88
C GLY A 193 27.30 8.53 2.30
N ARG A 194 27.88 9.31 1.39
CA ARG A 194 27.17 10.37 0.67
C ARG A 194 26.09 9.80 -0.25
N ARG A 195 26.39 8.75 -1.01
CA ARG A 195 25.40 8.07 -1.88
C ARG A 195 24.18 7.56 -1.11
N LEU A 196 24.39 6.98 0.07
CA LEU A 196 23.29 6.54 0.95
C LEU A 196 22.38 7.70 1.37
N ARG A 197 22.96 8.86 1.73
CA ARG A 197 22.18 10.06 2.05
C ARG A 197 21.47 10.64 0.82
N ASP A 198 22.12 10.61 -0.34
CA ASP A 198 21.50 11.06 -1.58
C ASP A 198 20.33 10.15 -1.95
N ALA A 199 20.47 8.82 -1.78
CA ALA A 199 19.39 7.86 -1.93
C ALA A 199 18.23 8.14 -0.96
N GLU A 200 18.53 8.40 0.32
CA GLU A 200 17.53 8.78 1.32
C GLU A 200 16.75 10.03 0.88
N ARG A 201 17.44 11.09 0.45
CA ARG A 201 16.80 12.34 0.02
C ARG A 201 15.89 12.15 -1.20
N VAL A 202 16.34 11.38 -2.19
CA VAL A 202 15.55 11.07 -3.38
C VAL A 202 14.28 10.32 -3.00
N VAL A 203 14.42 9.26 -2.20
CA VAL A 203 13.29 8.44 -1.72
C VAL A 203 12.35 9.29 -0.86
N SER A 204 12.88 10.06 0.08
CA SER A 204 12.08 10.92 0.95
C SER A 204 11.27 11.94 0.14
N ARG A 205 11.90 12.67 -0.79
CA ARG A 205 11.22 13.64 -1.65
C ARG A 205 10.13 12.98 -2.49
N TYR A 206 10.42 11.82 -3.07
CA TYR A 206 9.46 11.05 -3.84
C TYR A 206 8.23 10.69 -2.99
N PHE A 207 8.44 10.14 -1.78
CA PHE A 207 7.33 9.72 -0.92
C PHE A 207 6.56 10.88 -0.30
N VAL A 208 7.21 11.99 0.03
CA VAL A 208 6.50 13.22 0.44
C VAL A 208 5.59 13.70 -0.69
N THR A 209 6.08 13.69 -1.94
CA THR A 209 5.26 14.06 -3.09
C THR A 209 4.06 13.11 -3.26
N ILE A 210 4.29 11.79 -3.19
CA ILE A 210 3.19 10.80 -3.25
C ILE A 210 2.22 10.99 -2.08
N ALA A 211 2.73 11.25 -0.87
CA ALA A 211 1.87 11.49 0.29
C ALA A 211 0.97 12.72 0.11
N LEU A 212 1.49 13.80 -0.49
CA LEU A 212 0.72 14.99 -0.81
C LEU A 212 -0.33 14.71 -1.90
N VAL A 213 0.03 13.98 -2.96
CA VAL A 213 -0.90 13.59 -4.03
C VAL A 213 -2.00 12.69 -3.47
N ASN A 214 -1.64 11.65 -2.72
CA ASN A 214 -2.59 10.73 -2.11
C ASN A 214 -3.48 11.42 -1.06
N GLY A 215 -2.91 12.34 -0.28
CA GLY A 215 -3.67 13.19 0.64
C GLY A 215 -4.67 14.07 -0.09
N GLY A 216 -4.27 14.66 -1.21
CA GLY A 216 -5.14 15.43 -2.11
C GLY A 216 -6.27 14.59 -2.70
N LEU A 217 -5.96 13.38 -3.20
CA LEU A 217 -6.97 12.43 -3.68
C LEU A 217 -7.94 12.04 -2.58
N GLY A 218 -7.41 11.71 -1.38
CA GLY A 218 -8.24 11.36 -0.23
C GLY A 218 -9.18 12.49 0.19
N LEU A 219 -8.67 13.72 0.24
CA LEU A 219 -9.48 14.89 0.56
C LEU A 219 -10.55 15.15 -0.50
N ALA A 220 -10.19 15.11 -1.78
CA ALA A 220 -11.13 15.29 -2.88
C ALA A 220 -12.22 14.21 -2.88
N THR A 221 -11.82 12.93 -2.62
CA THR A 221 -12.78 11.83 -2.48
C THR A 221 -13.72 12.04 -1.30
N GLY A 222 -13.18 12.37 -0.11
CA GLY A 222 -13.98 12.63 1.09
C GLY A 222 -14.99 13.77 0.88
N ILE A 223 -14.56 14.88 0.28
CA ILE A 223 -15.44 16.02 -0.03
C ILE A 223 -16.54 15.62 -1.05
N ALA A 224 -16.18 14.94 -2.13
CA ALA A 224 -17.14 14.53 -3.15
C ALA A 224 -18.18 13.55 -2.58
N LEU A 225 -17.76 12.59 -1.76
CA LEU A 225 -18.65 11.65 -1.08
C LEU A 225 -19.52 12.33 -0.01
N GLN A 226 -18.99 13.38 0.67
CA GLN A 226 -19.75 14.18 1.63
C GLN A 226 -20.88 14.98 0.92
N ILE A 227 -20.59 15.56 -0.25
CA ILE A 227 -21.57 16.26 -1.07
C ILE A 227 -22.65 15.29 -1.56
N LEU A 228 -22.25 14.05 -1.89
CA LEU A 228 -23.19 12.99 -2.26
C LEU A 228 -24.09 12.54 -1.09
N GLY A 229 -23.70 12.83 0.16
CA GLY A 229 -24.41 12.40 1.36
C GLY A 229 -24.10 10.98 1.81
N LEU A 230 -22.94 10.41 1.42
CA LEU A 230 -22.54 9.07 1.87
C LEU A 230 -22.18 9.10 3.36
N PRO A 231 -22.76 8.23 4.22
CA PRO A 231 -22.31 8.08 5.60
C PRO A 231 -20.82 7.72 5.68
N GLY A 232 -20.09 8.33 6.60
CA GLY A 232 -18.65 8.09 6.74
C GLY A 232 -17.79 8.57 5.57
N ALA A 233 -18.24 9.57 4.79
CA ALA A 233 -17.56 10.07 3.59
C ALA A 233 -16.08 10.43 3.84
N MET A 234 -15.78 11.12 4.95
CA MET A 234 -14.40 11.50 5.28
C MET A 234 -13.52 10.30 5.62
N PHE A 235 -14.07 9.27 6.25
CA PHE A 235 -13.35 8.01 6.44
C PHE A 235 -12.98 7.36 5.10
N TRP A 236 -13.94 7.27 4.17
CA TRP A 236 -13.66 6.73 2.85
C TRP A 236 -12.62 7.55 2.08
N GLY A 237 -12.61 8.88 2.27
CA GLY A 237 -11.56 9.75 1.77
C GLY A 237 -10.17 9.38 2.34
N VAL A 238 -10.07 9.19 3.64
CA VAL A 238 -8.81 8.77 4.29
C VAL A 238 -8.39 7.38 3.81
N VAL A 239 -9.32 6.42 3.74
CA VAL A 239 -9.04 5.08 3.20
C VAL A 239 -8.55 5.16 1.76
N ALA A 240 -9.18 5.99 0.92
CA ALA A 240 -8.73 6.20 -0.45
C ALA A 240 -7.29 6.71 -0.52
N GLY A 241 -6.96 7.75 0.28
CA GLY A 241 -5.60 8.30 0.31
C GLY A 241 -4.55 7.31 0.81
N VAL A 242 -4.87 6.53 1.85
CA VAL A 242 -3.95 5.53 2.42
C VAL A 242 -3.80 4.32 1.49
N MET A 243 -4.91 3.79 0.98
CA MET A 243 -4.87 2.61 0.10
C MET A 243 -4.19 2.92 -1.24
N ASN A 244 -4.22 4.17 -1.72
CA ASN A 244 -3.56 4.56 -2.97
C ASN A 244 -2.02 4.41 -2.93
N PHE A 245 -1.41 4.23 -1.75
CA PHE A 245 0.01 3.83 -1.63
C PHE A 245 0.26 2.41 -2.16
N ILE A 246 -0.74 1.54 -2.14
CA ILE A 246 -0.65 0.17 -2.68
C ILE A 246 -1.12 0.21 -4.13
N VAL A 247 -0.17 0.40 -5.04
CA VAL A 247 -0.43 0.59 -6.48
C VAL A 247 -1.31 -0.54 -7.03
N TYR A 248 -2.32 -0.21 -7.82
CA TYR A 248 -3.34 -1.08 -8.43
C TYR A 248 -4.30 -1.75 -7.44
N LEU A 249 -3.78 -2.45 -6.43
CA LEU A 249 -4.62 -3.21 -5.49
C LEU A 249 -5.41 -2.29 -4.57
N GLY A 250 -4.78 -1.22 -4.06
CA GLY A 250 -5.42 -0.26 -3.18
C GLY A 250 -6.65 0.40 -3.81
N PRO A 251 -6.51 1.08 -4.96
CA PRO A 251 -7.65 1.66 -5.66
C PRO A 251 -8.76 0.66 -5.99
N ALA A 252 -8.40 -0.57 -6.40
CA ALA A 252 -9.38 -1.61 -6.66
C ALA A 252 -10.19 -1.99 -5.41
N MET A 253 -9.51 -2.15 -4.27
CA MET A 253 -10.16 -2.45 -2.99
C MET A 253 -11.09 -1.31 -2.54
N VAL A 254 -10.65 -0.05 -2.69
CA VAL A 254 -11.46 1.13 -2.35
C VAL A 254 -12.70 1.22 -3.24
N ALA A 255 -12.55 1.00 -4.55
CA ALA A 255 -13.68 1.01 -5.47
C ALA A 255 -14.73 -0.05 -5.11
N VAL A 256 -14.29 -1.26 -4.80
CA VAL A 256 -15.17 -2.35 -4.33
C VAL A 256 -15.82 -1.99 -2.98
N GLY A 257 -15.05 -1.48 -2.02
CA GLY A 257 -15.58 -1.05 -0.74
C GLY A 257 -16.63 0.06 -0.87
N LEU A 258 -16.39 1.06 -1.72
CA LEU A 258 -17.32 2.14 -2.00
C LEU A 258 -18.56 1.68 -2.75
N LEU A 259 -18.46 0.64 -3.59
CA LEU A 259 -19.62 0.00 -4.21
C LEU A 259 -20.53 -0.61 -3.13
N PHE A 260 -19.96 -1.36 -2.17
CA PHE A 260 -20.74 -1.91 -1.07
C PHE A 260 -21.32 -0.82 -0.15
N ALA A 261 -20.53 0.21 0.17
CA ALA A 261 -21.02 1.35 0.95
C ALA A 261 -22.17 2.08 0.24
N GLY A 262 -22.07 2.20 -1.09
CA GLY A 262 -23.13 2.80 -1.92
C GLY A 262 -24.42 1.96 -1.92
N ILE A 263 -24.31 0.64 -2.04
CA ILE A 263 -25.46 -0.29 -1.95
C ILE A 263 -26.12 -0.21 -0.55
N ALA A 264 -25.32 -0.03 0.49
CA ALA A 264 -25.84 0.09 1.85
C ALA A 264 -26.58 1.42 2.10
N ALA A 265 -26.15 2.51 1.44
CA ALA A 265 -26.62 3.87 1.69
C ALA A 265 -27.68 4.38 0.70
N PHE A 266 -27.68 3.88 -0.52
CA PHE A 266 -28.52 4.40 -1.61
C PHE A 266 -29.27 3.29 -2.33
N ASP A 267 -30.41 3.62 -2.91
CA ASP A 267 -31.22 2.71 -3.71
C ASP A 267 -30.98 2.90 -5.23
N GLY A 268 -31.17 1.83 -5.99
CA GLY A 268 -31.09 1.83 -7.43
C GLY A 268 -29.73 2.22 -7.99
N LEU A 269 -29.73 3.01 -9.09
CA LEU A 269 -28.48 3.41 -9.76
C LEU A 269 -27.60 4.37 -8.92
N HIS A 270 -28.18 5.08 -7.95
CA HIS A 270 -27.42 5.96 -7.05
C HIS A 270 -26.41 5.18 -6.21
N ALA A 271 -26.65 3.90 -5.94
CA ALA A 271 -25.73 3.01 -5.24
C ALA A 271 -24.34 2.90 -5.92
N LEU A 272 -24.25 3.13 -7.23
CA LEU A 272 -22.99 3.06 -7.98
C LEU A 272 -22.16 4.35 -7.88
N LEU A 273 -22.80 5.48 -7.54
CA LEU A 273 -22.17 6.80 -7.57
C LEU A 273 -20.91 6.91 -6.70
N PRO A 274 -20.86 6.40 -5.46
CA PRO A 274 -19.65 6.48 -4.63
C PRO A 274 -18.43 5.85 -5.32
N ALA A 275 -18.59 4.65 -5.87
CA ALA A 275 -17.53 3.96 -6.59
C ALA A 275 -17.12 4.68 -7.88
N LEU A 276 -18.09 5.16 -8.66
CA LEU A 276 -17.83 5.88 -9.93
C LEU A 276 -17.12 7.22 -9.68
N ILE A 277 -17.50 7.97 -8.65
CA ILE A 277 -16.83 9.21 -8.24
C ILE A 277 -15.38 8.93 -7.90
N PHE A 278 -15.12 7.91 -7.07
CA PHE A 278 -13.75 7.56 -6.69
C PHE A 278 -12.92 7.11 -7.90
N VAL A 279 -13.45 6.22 -8.75
CA VAL A 279 -12.76 5.74 -9.95
C VAL A 279 -12.44 6.90 -10.89
N GLY A 280 -13.36 7.85 -11.05
CA GLY A 280 -13.15 9.07 -11.83
C GLY A 280 -12.02 9.94 -11.25
N LEU A 281 -12.05 10.22 -9.94
CA LEU A 281 -11.02 11.01 -9.25
C LEU A 281 -9.66 10.31 -9.29
N ASN A 282 -9.61 9.01 -9.03
CA ASN A 282 -8.38 8.21 -9.10
C ASN A 282 -7.84 8.13 -10.54
N GLY A 283 -8.71 8.01 -11.52
CA GLY A 283 -8.33 8.07 -12.94
C GLY A 283 -7.73 9.43 -13.33
N LEU A 284 -8.34 10.53 -12.90
CA LEU A 284 -7.80 11.88 -13.11
C LEU A 284 -6.45 12.07 -12.39
N GLU A 285 -6.34 11.59 -11.16
CA GLU A 285 -5.09 11.61 -10.41
C GLU A 285 -3.99 10.85 -11.15
N GLY A 286 -4.22 9.59 -11.53
CA GLY A 286 -3.23 8.75 -12.18
C GLY A 286 -2.82 9.23 -13.58
N GLN A 287 -3.72 9.86 -14.34
CA GLN A 287 -3.44 10.33 -15.69
C GLN A 287 -2.82 11.73 -15.75
N PHE A 288 -3.14 12.60 -14.81
CA PHE A 288 -2.73 14.02 -14.86
C PHE A 288 -1.88 14.43 -13.67
N VAL A 289 -2.32 14.13 -12.43
CA VAL A 289 -1.67 14.64 -11.22
C VAL A 289 -0.35 13.91 -10.97
N THR A 290 -0.37 12.60 -10.91
CA THR A 290 0.83 11.79 -10.70
C THR A 290 1.90 12.06 -11.76
N PRO A 291 1.65 12.04 -13.08
CA PRO A 291 2.65 12.41 -14.07
C PRO A 291 3.18 13.84 -13.92
N ALA A 292 2.31 14.81 -13.62
CA ALA A 292 2.73 16.20 -13.47
C ALA A 292 3.75 16.40 -12.33
N PHE A 293 3.59 15.68 -11.23
CA PHE A 293 4.47 15.80 -10.06
C PHE A 293 5.64 14.82 -10.05
N LEU A 294 5.49 13.62 -10.65
CA LEU A 294 6.49 12.55 -10.61
C LEU A 294 7.31 12.38 -11.89
N ALA A 295 6.86 12.91 -13.03
CA ALA A 295 7.51 12.70 -14.33
C ALA A 295 9.01 13.06 -14.40
N ARG A 296 9.51 13.80 -13.42
CA ARG A 296 10.92 14.22 -13.32
C ARG A 296 11.70 13.49 -12.22
N GLN A 297 11.10 12.55 -11.49
CA GLN A 297 11.75 12.05 -10.28
C GLN A 297 12.36 10.65 -10.42
N LEU A 298 11.70 9.71 -11.11
CA LEU A 298 12.20 8.33 -11.21
C LEU A 298 11.63 7.64 -12.46
N SER A 299 12.50 7.12 -13.33
CA SER A 299 12.12 6.23 -14.43
C SER A 299 12.36 4.78 -14.03
N VAL A 300 11.40 4.18 -13.31
CA VAL A 300 11.48 2.76 -12.92
C VAL A 300 10.66 1.91 -13.88
N ASN A 301 11.20 0.75 -14.26
CA ASN A 301 10.48 -0.19 -15.10
C ASN A 301 9.23 -0.71 -14.38
N PRO A 302 8.02 -0.63 -14.98
CA PRO A 302 6.78 -1.11 -14.37
C PRO A 302 6.81 -2.57 -13.93
N LEU A 303 7.55 -3.44 -14.64
CA LEU A 303 7.72 -4.84 -14.27
C LEU A 303 8.43 -4.98 -12.92
N LEU A 304 9.45 -4.15 -12.65
CA LEU A 304 10.16 -4.17 -11.35
C LEU A 304 9.24 -3.75 -10.22
N ILE A 305 8.39 -2.74 -10.44
CA ILE A 305 7.38 -2.30 -9.46
C ILE A 305 6.42 -3.46 -9.17
N PHE A 306 5.92 -4.12 -10.21
CA PHE A 306 4.99 -5.24 -10.08
C PHE A 306 5.61 -6.41 -9.31
N VAL A 307 6.83 -6.81 -9.66
CA VAL A 307 7.56 -7.89 -8.98
C VAL A 307 7.85 -7.53 -7.52
N ALA A 308 8.30 -6.30 -7.25
CA ALA A 308 8.54 -5.85 -5.88
C ALA A 308 7.25 -5.88 -5.04
N LEU A 309 6.12 -5.45 -5.61
CA LEU A 309 4.82 -5.46 -4.96
C LEU A 309 4.39 -6.90 -4.62
N LEU A 310 4.48 -7.82 -5.60
CA LEU A 310 4.14 -9.23 -5.39
C LEU A 310 5.00 -9.87 -4.29
N LEU A 311 6.32 -9.63 -4.33
CA LEU A 311 7.25 -10.13 -3.31
C LEU A 311 6.94 -9.54 -1.93
N GLY A 312 6.65 -8.25 -1.86
CA GLY A 312 6.29 -7.60 -0.61
C GLY A 312 5.01 -8.17 -0.01
N ILE A 313 3.95 -8.27 -0.82
CA ILE A 313 2.67 -8.86 -0.39
C ILE A 313 2.84 -10.32 0.04
N TRP A 314 3.63 -11.09 -0.68
CA TRP A 314 3.91 -12.49 -0.33
C TRP A 314 4.69 -12.61 0.99
N LEU A 315 5.65 -11.70 1.25
CA LEU A 315 6.46 -11.72 2.47
C LEU A 315 5.64 -11.33 3.71
N TRP A 316 4.92 -10.21 3.67
CA TRP A 316 4.32 -9.58 4.86
C TRP A 316 2.91 -9.02 4.60
N GLY A 317 2.19 -9.56 3.62
CA GLY A 317 0.82 -9.14 3.31
C GLY A 317 0.73 -7.65 2.94
N ALA A 318 -0.28 -6.97 3.49
CA ALA A 318 -0.55 -5.56 3.18
C ALA A 318 0.62 -4.62 3.57
N LEU A 319 1.29 -4.89 4.70
CA LEU A 319 2.46 -4.11 5.13
C LEU A 319 3.62 -4.26 4.13
N GLY A 320 3.86 -5.49 3.65
CA GLY A 320 4.87 -5.75 2.63
C GLY A 320 4.58 -5.03 1.32
N GLY A 321 3.32 -5.01 0.87
CA GLY A 321 2.91 -4.24 -0.30
C GLY A 321 3.16 -2.74 -0.14
N PHE A 322 2.91 -2.18 1.04
CA PHE A 322 3.16 -0.77 1.34
C PHE A 322 4.65 -0.42 1.31
N VAL A 323 5.53 -1.26 1.88
CA VAL A 323 6.96 -0.98 1.96
C VAL A 323 7.76 -1.41 0.73
N ALA A 324 7.18 -2.22 -0.17
CA ALA A 324 7.88 -2.80 -1.32
C ALA A 324 8.47 -1.74 -2.25
N ILE A 325 7.67 -0.76 -2.65
CA ILE A 325 8.10 0.31 -3.57
C ILE A 325 9.17 1.20 -2.95
N PRO A 326 9.02 1.73 -1.71
CA PRO A 326 10.06 2.48 -1.02
C PRO A 326 11.41 1.75 -0.96
N LEU A 327 11.37 0.49 -0.56
CA LEU A 327 12.58 -0.33 -0.48
C LEU A 327 13.22 -0.55 -1.83
N MET A 328 12.43 -0.90 -2.84
CA MET A 328 12.92 -1.09 -4.19
C MET A 328 13.60 0.19 -4.71
N VAL A 329 12.94 1.34 -4.57
CA VAL A 329 13.49 2.64 -5.00
C VAL A 329 14.79 2.94 -4.27
N TRP A 330 14.82 2.72 -2.94
CA TRP A 330 16.03 2.94 -2.13
C TRP A 330 17.19 2.04 -2.59
N VAL A 331 16.91 0.75 -2.83
CA VAL A 331 17.92 -0.22 -3.33
C VAL A 331 18.42 0.18 -4.71
N LEU A 332 17.53 0.59 -5.63
CA LEU A 332 17.91 1.00 -6.99
C LEU A 332 18.77 2.27 -6.99
N VAL A 333 18.41 3.27 -6.19
CA VAL A 333 19.20 4.51 -6.07
C VAL A 333 20.56 4.22 -5.43
N PHE A 334 20.61 3.35 -4.43
CA PHE A 334 21.86 2.92 -3.81
C PHE A 334 22.75 2.14 -4.78
N ALA A 335 22.16 1.27 -5.59
CA ALA A 335 22.89 0.48 -6.58
C ALA A 335 23.34 1.28 -7.82
N ASP A 336 23.07 2.58 -7.87
CA ASP A 336 23.37 3.45 -9.04
C ASP A 336 22.59 3.07 -10.31
N MET A 337 21.47 2.34 -10.15
CA MET A 337 20.60 1.92 -11.25
C MET A 337 19.60 3.01 -11.67
N LEU A 338 19.49 4.07 -10.88
CA LEU A 338 18.68 5.24 -11.16
C LEU A 338 19.61 6.46 -11.26
N GLU A 339 19.69 7.05 -12.43
CA GLU A 339 20.29 8.38 -12.57
C GLU A 339 19.28 9.40 -12.02
N PRO A 340 19.64 10.21 -10.99
CA PRO A 340 18.83 11.35 -10.64
C PRO A 340 18.79 12.26 -11.86
N VAL A 341 17.60 12.62 -12.33
CA VAL A 341 17.44 13.63 -13.38
C VAL A 341 18.10 14.90 -12.85
N SER A 342 19.27 15.22 -13.37
CA SER A 342 19.99 16.43 -13.01
C SER A 342 19.11 17.64 -13.33
N GLU A 343 18.89 18.50 -12.35
CA GLU A 343 18.18 19.79 -12.50
C GLU A 343 18.99 20.81 -13.34
N THR A 344 19.93 20.36 -14.15
CA THR A 344 20.67 21.25 -15.04
C THR A 344 19.78 21.57 -16.24
N PRO A 345 19.23 22.78 -16.34
CA PRO A 345 18.57 23.20 -17.56
C PRO A 345 19.59 23.11 -18.70
N PRO A 346 19.17 22.72 -19.92
CA PRO A 346 20.08 22.72 -21.05
C PRO A 346 20.65 24.13 -21.18
N VAL A 347 21.97 24.26 -20.97
CA VAL A 347 22.68 25.47 -21.32
C VAL A 347 22.41 25.70 -22.78
N ALA A 348 21.63 26.74 -23.08
CA ALA A 348 21.44 27.20 -24.44
C ALA A 348 22.81 27.40 -25.02
N GLN A 349 23.18 26.54 -25.96
CA GLN A 349 24.30 26.80 -26.86
C GLN A 349 23.88 28.01 -27.68
N ALA A 350 24.28 29.20 -27.21
CA ALA A 350 24.29 30.39 -27.99
C ALA A 350 25.46 30.22 -28.99
N ALA A 351 25.13 29.96 -30.25
CA ALA A 351 25.99 30.19 -31.38
C ALA A 351 25.74 31.60 -31.90
#